data_2ba90c77dadaffb7722e43fa62c16c2e
#
_entry.id   2ba90c77dadaffb7722e43fa62c16c2e
#
_cell.length_a   1.000
_cell.length_b   1.000
_cell.length_c   1.000
_cell.angle_alpha   90.00
_cell.angle_beta   90.00
_cell.angle_gamma   90.00
#
_symmetry.space_group_name_H-M   'P 1'
#
loop_
_entity.id
_entity.type
_entity.pdbx_description
1 polymer ?
#
loop_
_entity_poly.entity_id
_entity_poly.type
_entity_poly.pdbx_seq_one_letter_code
_entity_poly.pdbx_strand_id
1 'polypeptide(L)'
;MRTTAEMVFIPMMPTGAQWRRLAVAAAWLALALPAPAAPPLQPLIDATPAGGTLRPRAGTYAGPAVIDRPMTIEGGGRVTLDGGNRGTVLTVRASGATVRGLHLTGGGDTHDGIDAGVMLAGDDNVLEDNVIDAVLFGIHLRQGNRNRILNNRVTGRPRSLAMRGDGIRLWNSRNNLIRGNRFERVRDLAFTNSPDNRIVENRLKDGRYGMQIVFSPRLEVSGNRISHTATGIVALYSPNLVLRGNRVAHALAGGGGIVFKESDDGLVEGNEIVHCAVGLLVDAPPEPIGVLTVRGNRFAHNVAGVHFYGEKGGHRLENNRFEHNLTQVTVSAAGAGSDNVWRGNAWSDYQGFDRDGDGIGDTPHEIRLYADRIWMELPKAKFFANSPAFELLDFLERLAPFSAPALIARDSEPRLRR
;
A
#
# COMPACT_ATOMS: atom_id res chain seq x y z
N MET A 1 -79.61 -41.45 1.90
CA MET A 1 -79.86 -40.67 0.68
C MET A 1 -79.11 -39.35 0.81
N ARG A 2 -77.92 -39.23 0.19
CA ARG A 2 -77.19 -37.94 0.02
C ARG A 2 -76.76 -37.93 -1.44
N THR A 3 -77.36 -37.02 -2.20
CA THR A 3 -77.10 -36.77 -3.61
C THR A 3 -75.84 -35.86 -3.72
N THR A 4 -74.79 -36.35 -4.34
CA THR A 4 -73.62 -35.61 -4.73
C THR A 4 -73.88 -34.97 -6.10
N ALA A 5 -73.85 -33.63 -6.19
CA ALA A 5 -73.85 -32.87 -7.42
C ALA A 5 -72.43 -32.75 -7.97
N GLU A 6 -72.19 -33.37 -9.14
CA GLU A 6 -70.91 -33.15 -9.89
C GLU A 6 -70.97 -31.79 -10.60
N MET A 7 -69.96 -30.96 -10.31
CA MET A 7 -69.76 -29.67 -10.95
C MET A 7 -68.84 -29.84 -12.16
N VAL A 8 -69.45 -29.73 -13.35
CA VAL A 8 -68.74 -29.79 -14.63
C VAL A 8 -67.99 -28.50 -14.85
N PHE A 9 -66.67 -28.58 -14.88
CA PHE A 9 -65.77 -27.46 -15.18
C PHE A 9 -65.65 -27.30 -16.69
N ILE A 10 -66.20 -26.23 -17.26
CA ILE A 10 -65.97 -25.84 -18.65
C ILE A 10 -64.77 -24.95 -18.74
N PRO A 11 -63.64 -25.28 -19.44
CA PRO A 11 -62.51 -24.39 -19.58
C PRO A 11 -62.91 -23.21 -20.49
N MET A 12 -62.81 -22.01 -19.95
CA MET A 12 -62.92 -20.76 -20.71
C MET A 12 -61.74 -20.64 -21.68
N MET A 13 -62.07 -20.53 -22.98
CA MET A 13 -61.01 -20.19 -23.98
C MET A 13 -60.46 -18.75 -23.76
N PRO A 14 -59.18 -18.58 -23.89
CA PRO A 14 -58.56 -17.24 -23.69
C PRO A 14 -58.97 -16.28 -24.80
N THR A 15 -59.37 -15.06 -24.42
CA THR A 15 -59.78 -13.98 -25.33
C THR A 15 -58.58 -13.47 -26.18
N GLY A 16 -58.91 -12.95 -27.39
CA GLY A 16 -57.87 -12.50 -28.34
C GLY A 16 -56.78 -11.53 -27.82
N ALA A 17 -57.02 -10.87 -26.66
CA ALA A 17 -56.04 -10.01 -25.98
C ALA A 17 -54.92 -10.82 -25.29
N GLN A 18 -55.20 -12.05 -24.87
CA GLN A 18 -54.19 -12.95 -24.24
C GLN A 18 -53.23 -13.52 -25.29
N TRP A 19 -53.70 -13.82 -26.48
CA TRP A 19 -52.86 -14.28 -27.61
C TRP A 19 -51.88 -13.20 -28.08
N ARG A 20 -52.30 -11.90 -28.07
CA ARG A 20 -51.39 -10.79 -28.41
C ARG A 20 -50.29 -10.60 -27.36
N ARG A 21 -50.56 -10.80 -26.07
CA ARG A 21 -49.55 -10.73 -25.00
C ARG A 21 -48.56 -11.90 -25.05
N LEU A 22 -49.02 -13.10 -25.38
CA LEU A 22 -48.15 -14.27 -25.54
C LEU A 22 -47.28 -14.17 -26.80
N ALA A 23 -47.80 -13.64 -27.91
CA ALA A 23 -47.04 -13.43 -29.15
C ALA A 23 -45.94 -12.33 -28.97
N VAL A 24 -46.20 -11.25 -28.20
CA VAL A 24 -45.23 -10.23 -27.89
C VAL A 24 -44.15 -10.76 -26.95
N ALA A 25 -44.49 -11.56 -25.93
CA ALA A 25 -43.53 -12.20 -25.04
C ALA A 25 -42.61 -13.20 -25.77
N ALA A 26 -43.15 -13.96 -26.71
CA ALA A 26 -42.37 -14.88 -27.56
C ALA A 26 -41.42 -14.14 -28.53
N ALA A 27 -41.82 -12.96 -29.06
CA ALA A 27 -40.99 -12.14 -29.92
C ALA A 27 -39.81 -11.50 -29.18
N TRP A 28 -39.96 -11.17 -27.89
CA TRP A 28 -38.84 -10.68 -27.05
C TRP A 28 -37.89 -11.80 -26.63
N LEU A 29 -38.32 -13.04 -26.50
CA LEU A 29 -37.45 -14.19 -26.21
C LEU A 29 -36.61 -14.62 -27.41
N ALA A 30 -37.06 -14.35 -28.64
CA ALA A 30 -36.38 -14.77 -29.87
C ALA A 30 -35.24 -13.81 -30.31
N LEU A 31 -35.06 -12.65 -29.62
CA LEU A 31 -34.06 -11.65 -29.99
C LEU A 31 -32.81 -11.62 -29.07
N ALA A 32 -32.72 -12.47 -28.09
CA ALA A 32 -31.51 -12.68 -27.31
C ALA A 32 -30.61 -13.71 -28.02
N LEU A 33 -30.13 -13.39 -29.22
CA LEU A 33 -29.00 -14.10 -29.79
C LEU A 33 -27.79 -13.90 -28.82
N PRO A 34 -27.12 -14.97 -28.38
CA PRO A 34 -25.92 -14.82 -27.58
C PRO A 34 -24.93 -13.97 -28.38
N ALA A 35 -24.42 -12.91 -27.74
CA ALA A 35 -23.39 -12.12 -28.36
C ALA A 35 -22.27 -13.04 -28.85
N PRO A 36 -21.73 -12.85 -30.07
CA PRO A 36 -20.68 -13.72 -30.58
C PRO A 36 -19.52 -13.73 -29.58
N ALA A 37 -19.01 -14.92 -29.29
CA ALA A 37 -17.90 -15.10 -28.37
C ALA A 37 -16.71 -14.26 -28.85
N ALA A 38 -16.03 -13.53 -27.93
CA ALA A 38 -14.87 -12.72 -28.27
C ALA A 38 -13.78 -13.60 -28.94
N PRO A 39 -13.17 -13.15 -30.03
CA PRO A 39 -12.12 -13.91 -30.70
C PRO A 39 -10.91 -14.03 -29.77
N PRO A 40 -10.17 -15.14 -29.79
CA PRO A 40 -8.98 -15.30 -28.96
C PRO A 40 -7.84 -14.37 -29.44
N LEU A 41 -7.07 -13.81 -28.48
CA LEU A 41 -5.90 -12.98 -28.81
C LEU A 41 -4.70 -13.83 -29.20
N GLN A 42 -4.59 -15.07 -28.67
CA GLN A 42 -3.42 -15.93 -28.84
C GLN A 42 -3.01 -16.16 -30.30
N PRO A 43 -3.90 -16.45 -31.26
CA PRO A 43 -3.52 -16.63 -32.67
C PRO A 43 -2.84 -15.40 -33.30
N LEU A 44 -3.23 -14.19 -32.88
CA LEU A 44 -2.58 -12.96 -33.34
C LEU A 44 -1.17 -12.81 -32.75
N ILE A 45 -1.00 -13.18 -31.48
CA ILE A 45 0.32 -13.24 -30.84
C ILE A 45 1.19 -14.26 -31.57
N ASP A 46 0.69 -15.45 -31.84
CA ASP A 46 1.43 -16.55 -32.49
C ASP A 46 1.85 -16.18 -33.93
N ALA A 47 1.03 -15.44 -34.64
CA ALA A 47 1.33 -14.96 -35.99
C ALA A 47 2.34 -13.80 -36.04
N THR A 48 2.63 -13.17 -34.90
CA THR A 48 3.55 -12.03 -34.83
C THR A 48 4.99 -12.54 -34.64
N PRO A 49 5.94 -12.22 -35.50
CA PRO A 49 7.32 -12.69 -35.38
C PRO A 49 8.04 -12.08 -34.17
N ALA A 50 9.14 -12.69 -33.76
CA ALA A 50 10.01 -12.12 -32.72
C ALA A 50 10.51 -10.72 -33.14
N GLY A 51 10.47 -9.78 -32.20
CA GLY A 51 10.76 -8.35 -32.44
C GLY A 51 9.64 -7.59 -33.15
N GLY A 52 8.58 -8.28 -33.59
CA GLY A 52 7.45 -7.66 -34.28
C GLY A 52 6.54 -6.87 -33.36
N THR A 53 5.66 -6.07 -33.98
CA THR A 53 4.64 -5.28 -33.26
C THR A 53 3.24 -5.73 -33.66
N LEU A 54 2.48 -6.20 -32.68
CA LEU A 54 1.06 -6.53 -32.82
C LEU A 54 0.21 -5.29 -32.44
N ARG A 55 -0.65 -4.85 -33.35
CA ARG A 55 -1.69 -3.83 -33.13
C ARG A 55 -3.05 -4.43 -33.40
N PRO A 56 -3.68 -5.06 -32.40
CA PRO A 56 -5.01 -5.66 -32.57
C PRO A 56 -6.03 -4.57 -32.96
N ARG A 57 -7.07 -4.96 -33.69
CA ARG A 57 -8.21 -4.09 -33.90
C ARG A 57 -8.89 -3.79 -32.56
N ALA A 58 -9.48 -2.60 -32.44
CA ALA A 58 -10.24 -2.23 -31.25
C ALA A 58 -11.36 -3.25 -30.98
N GLY A 59 -11.51 -3.67 -29.73
CA GLY A 59 -12.51 -4.65 -29.32
C GLY A 59 -12.06 -5.53 -28.16
N THR A 60 -12.91 -6.47 -27.78
CA THR A 60 -12.65 -7.46 -26.75
C THR A 60 -12.14 -8.77 -27.34
N TYR A 61 -11.10 -9.30 -26.78
CA TYR A 61 -10.49 -10.58 -27.11
C TYR A 61 -10.57 -11.54 -25.93
N ALA A 62 -10.77 -12.81 -26.22
CA ALA A 62 -10.75 -13.85 -25.21
C ALA A 62 -9.29 -14.20 -24.83
N GLY A 63 -9.05 -14.29 -23.53
CA GLY A 63 -7.86 -14.84 -22.91
C GLY A 63 -8.10 -16.26 -22.35
N PRO A 64 -7.16 -16.79 -21.58
CA PRO A 64 -5.85 -16.23 -21.29
C PRO A 64 -4.91 -16.20 -22.53
N ALA A 65 -3.86 -15.38 -22.47
CA ALA A 65 -2.86 -15.28 -23.52
C ALA A 65 -1.43 -15.39 -22.97
N VAL A 66 -0.48 -15.87 -23.80
CA VAL A 66 0.91 -16.07 -23.44
C VAL A 66 1.82 -15.42 -24.49
N ILE A 67 2.83 -14.68 -24.01
CA ILE A 67 3.90 -14.12 -24.82
C ILE A 67 5.19 -14.88 -24.46
N ASP A 68 5.71 -15.66 -25.38
CA ASP A 68 6.89 -16.54 -25.20
C ASP A 68 8.14 -16.06 -25.94
N ARG A 69 8.05 -14.96 -26.70
CA ARG A 69 9.13 -14.34 -27.46
C ARG A 69 9.09 -12.82 -27.38
N PRO A 70 10.24 -12.13 -27.57
CA PRO A 70 10.27 -10.68 -27.56
C PRO A 70 9.35 -10.13 -28.66
N MET A 71 8.41 -9.28 -28.27
CA MET A 71 7.48 -8.60 -29.18
C MET A 71 6.85 -7.39 -28.50
N THR A 72 6.23 -6.54 -29.27
CA THR A 72 5.43 -5.42 -28.75
C THR A 72 3.95 -5.65 -29.01
N ILE A 73 3.11 -5.47 -27.99
CA ILE A 73 1.64 -5.39 -28.13
C ILE A 73 1.20 -3.97 -27.80
N GLU A 74 0.53 -3.31 -28.76
CA GLU A 74 -0.01 -1.96 -28.60
C GLU A 74 -1.54 -1.96 -28.71
N GLY A 75 -2.23 -1.84 -27.56
CA GLY A 75 -3.69 -1.81 -27.53
C GLY A 75 -4.30 -0.43 -27.79
N GLY A 76 -3.52 0.64 -27.63
CA GLY A 76 -3.97 2.02 -27.81
C GLY A 76 -5.14 2.43 -26.92
N GLY A 77 -5.32 1.79 -25.78
CA GLY A 77 -6.46 2.01 -24.86
C GLY A 77 -7.82 1.49 -25.36
N ARG A 78 -7.84 0.73 -26.45
CA ARG A 78 -9.09 0.27 -27.10
C ARG A 78 -9.18 -1.24 -27.25
N VAL A 79 -8.23 -1.98 -26.74
CA VAL A 79 -8.17 -3.44 -26.81
C VAL A 79 -8.32 -4.00 -25.39
N THR A 80 -9.34 -4.83 -25.21
CA THR A 80 -9.59 -5.55 -23.96
C THR A 80 -9.20 -7.01 -24.13
N LEU A 81 -8.45 -7.57 -23.20
CA LEU A 81 -8.22 -9.01 -23.06
C LEU A 81 -8.96 -9.48 -21.81
N ASP A 82 -9.98 -10.32 -22.01
CA ASP A 82 -10.80 -10.89 -20.95
C ASP A 82 -10.39 -12.34 -20.68
N GLY A 83 -9.93 -12.61 -19.47
CA GLY A 83 -9.52 -13.95 -19.02
C GLY A 83 -10.66 -14.94 -18.79
N GLY A 84 -11.92 -14.51 -18.90
CA GLY A 84 -13.09 -15.35 -18.69
C GLY A 84 -13.20 -15.92 -17.27
N ASN A 85 -12.71 -15.18 -16.28
CA ASN A 85 -12.61 -15.55 -14.86
C ASN A 85 -11.79 -16.83 -14.60
N ARG A 86 -10.74 -17.06 -15.37
CA ARG A 86 -9.87 -18.24 -15.25
C ARG A 86 -8.39 -17.86 -15.30
N GLY A 87 -7.62 -18.31 -14.29
CA GLY A 87 -6.17 -18.17 -14.25
C GLY A 87 -5.65 -16.74 -14.43
N THR A 88 -4.42 -16.62 -14.88
CA THR A 88 -3.78 -15.36 -15.24
C THR A 88 -4.20 -14.90 -16.62
N VAL A 89 -4.61 -13.62 -16.75
CA VAL A 89 -5.14 -13.07 -18.01
C VAL A 89 -4.05 -13.01 -19.09
N LEU A 90 -2.87 -12.47 -18.75
CA LEU A 90 -1.71 -12.38 -19.65
C LEU A 90 -0.46 -12.88 -18.96
N THR A 91 0.22 -13.86 -19.55
CA THR A 91 1.51 -14.36 -19.09
C THR A 91 2.62 -13.96 -20.07
N VAL A 92 3.65 -13.27 -19.58
CA VAL A 92 4.84 -12.91 -20.35
C VAL A 92 6.00 -13.76 -19.84
N ARG A 93 6.42 -14.75 -20.62
CA ARG A 93 7.59 -15.60 -20.36
C ARG A 93 8.83 -15.11 -21.09
N ALA A 94 8.62 -14.29 -22.11
CA ALA A 94 9.69 -13.70 -22.90
C ALA A 94 10.51 -12.69 -22.10
N SER A 95 11.75 -12.47 -22.51
CA SER A 95 12.52 -11.28 -22.16
C SER A 95 12.46 -10.27 -23.31
N GLY A 96 12.46 -8.97 -22.97
CA GLY A 96 12.43 -7.88 -23.95
C GLY A 96 11.06 -7.66 -24.63
N ALA A 97 9.96 -8.13 -24.02
CA ALA A 97 8.62 -7.82 -24.53
C ALA A 97 8.10 -6.49 -24.02
N THR A 98 7.25 -5.83 -24.82
CA THR A 98 6.54 -4.61 -24.44
C THR A 98 5.02 -4.83 -24.55
N VAL A 99 4.30 -4.52 -23.49
CA VAL A 99 2.84 -4.58 -23.44
C VAL A 99 2.33 -3.21 -23.00
N ARG A 100 1.61 -2.54 -23.89
CA ARG A 100 1.10 -1.19 -23.57
C ARG A 100 -0.30 -0.91 -24.07
N GLY A 101 -1.03 -0.12 -23.27
CA GLY A 101 -2.35 0.41 -23.63
C GLY A 101 -3.43 -0.66 -23.75
N LEU A 102 -3.33 -1.77 -23.02
CA LEU A 102 -4.36 -2.81 -22.94
C LEU A 102 -5.27 -2.61 -21.73
N HIS A 103 -6.50 -3.07 -21.84
CA HIS A 103 -7.38 -3.36 -20.71
C HIS A 103 -7.37 -4.87 -20.45
N LEU A 104 -6.87 -5.28 -19.28
CA LEU A 104 -6.72 -6.66 -18.85
C LEU A 104 -7.72 -6.94 -17.72
N THR A 105 -8.67 -7.83 -17.94
CA THR A 105 -9.79 -8.03 -17.02
C THR A 105 -10.20 -9.50 -16.92
N GLY A 106 -11.07 -9.84 -15.97
CA GLY A 106 -11.64 -11.18 -15.88
C GLY A 106 -10.64 -12.28 -15.52
N GLY A 107 -9.63 -11.99 -14.68
CA GLY A 107 -8.71 -13.01 -14.17
C GLY A 107 -9.40 -14.01 -13.24
N GLY A 108 -8.74 -15.13 -12.97
CA GLY A 108 -9.20 -16.15 -12.02
C GLY A 108 -9.23 -15.66 -10.58
N ASP A 109 -9.48 -16.59 -9.67
CA ASP A 109 -9.74 -16.28 -8.25
C ASP A 109 -9.00 -17.18 -7.27
N THR A 110 -7.95 -17.84 -7.74
CA THR A 110 -7.18 -18.81 -6.96
C THR A 110 -5.98 -18.14 -6.31
N HIS A 111 -5.94 -18.12 -4.98
CA HIS A 111 -4.81 -17.58 -4.21
C HIS A 111 -3.55 -18.44 -4.38
N ASP A 112 -3.67 -19.75 -4.33
CA ASP A 112 -2.54 -20.69 -4.47
C ASP A 112 -1.92 -20.64 -5.86
N GLY A 113 -2.74 -20.46 -6.89
CA GLY A 113 -2.31 -20.29 -8.29
C GLY A 113 -1.78 -18.88 -8.59
N ILE A 114 -2.00 -17.91 -7.70
CA ILE A 114 -1.69 -16.49 -7.90
C ILE A 114 -2.27 -16.00 -9.22
N ASP A 115 -3.60 -16.16 -9.39
CA ASP A 115 -4.31 -15.72 -10.59
C ASP A 115 -4.20 -14.21 -10.76
N ALA A 116 -3.43 -13.75 -11.72
CA ALA A 116 -3.06 -12.35 -11.92
C ALA A 116 -3.64 -11.75 -13.20
N GLY A 117 -3.73 -10.42 -13.23
CA GLY A 117 -3.96 -9.70 -14.49
C GLY A 117 -2.77 -9.89 -15.43
N VAL A 118 -1.55 -9.72 -14.90
CA VAL A 118 -0.32 -9.98 -15.67
C VAL A 118 0.68 -10.75 -14.81
N MET A 119 1.26 -11.81 -15.36
CA MET A 119 2.45 -12.46 -14.84
C MET A 119 3.66 -12.19 -15.74
N LEU A 120 4.74 -11.67 -15.16
CA LEU A 120 6.02 -11.47 -15.82
C LEU A 120 7.03 -12.47 -15.24
N ALA A 121 7.54 -13.37 -16.07
CA ALA A 121 8.54 -14.38 -15.70
C ALA A 121 9.88 -14.22 -16.48
N GLY A 122 9.99 -13.19 -17.31
CA GLY A 122 11.20 -12.84 -18.07
C GLY A 122 11.78 -11.49 -17.63
N ASP A 123 12.93 -11.17 -18.20
CA ASP A 123 13.72 -9.98 -17.94
C ASP A 123 13.48 -8.88 -18.99
N ASP A 124 13.85 -7.64 -18.65
CA ASP A 124 13.90 -6.51 -19.59
C ASP A 124 12.56 -6.19 -20.28
N ASN A 125 11.42 -6.59 -19.69
CA ASN A 125 10.11 -6.33 -20.23
C ASN A 125 9.59 -4.94 -19.83
N VAL A 126 8.70 -4.39 -20.65
CA VAL A 126 7.99 -3.14 -20.39
C VAL A 126 6.48 -3.39 -20.31
N LEU A 127 5.88 -3.04 -19.17
CA LEU A 127 4.43 -3.03 -18.97
C LEU A 127 4.00 -1.60 -18.72
N GLU A 128 3.32 -0.96 -19.69
CA GLU A 128 3.10 0.48 -19.68
C GLU A 128 1.66 0.85 -20.04
N ASP A 129 1.09 1.84 -19.34
CA ASP A 129 -0.21 2.45 -19.63
C ASP A 129 -1.37 1.43 -19.74
N ASN A 130 -1.31 0.31 -19.02
CA ASN A 130 -2.38 -0.68 -19.03
C ASN A 130 -3.39 -0.42 -17.91
N VAL A 131 -4.64 -0.80 -18.15
CA VAL A 131 -5.70 -0.88 -17.14
C VAL A 131 -5.88 -2.34 -16.77
N ILE A 132 -5.80 -2.65 -15.49
CA ILE A 132 -5.92 -4.02 -14.96
C ILE A 132 -6.98 -4.01 -13.87
N ASP A 133 -8.10 -4.70 -14.09
CA ASP A 133 -9.20 -4.78 -13.14
C ASP A 133 -9.90 -6.14 -13.14
N ALA A 134 -10.86 -6.31 -12.25
CA ALA A 134 -11.58 -7.56 -12.07
C ALA A 134 -10.66 -8.80 -11.96
N VAL A 135 -9.50 -8.62 -11.34
CA VAL A 135 -8.48 -9.65 -11.10
C VAL A 135 -8.25 -9.84 -9.59
N LEU A 136 -7.75 -11.00 -9.20
CA LEU A 136 -7.38 -11.24 -7.80
C LEU A 136 -6.04 -10.55 -7.50
N PHE A 137 -4.97 -10.92 -8.20
CA PHE A 137 -3.68 -10.23 -8.16
C PHE A 137 -3.56 -9.32 -9.39
N GLY A 138 -2.99 -8.12 -9.21
CA GLY A 138 -2.77 -7.21 -10.34
C GLY A 138 -1.64 -7.66 -11.23
N ILE A 139 -0.40 -7.41 -10.78
CA ILE A 139 0.83 -7.72 -11.52
C ILE A 139 1.70 -8.63 -10.66
N HIS A 140 2.13 -9.76 -11.19
CA HIS A 140 3.03 -10.71 -10.52
C HIS A 140 4.35 -10.84 -11.29
N LEU A 141 5.45 -10.42 -10.68
CA LEU A 141 6.80 -10.69 -11.17
C LEU A 141 7.36 -11.90 -10.44
N ARG A 142 7.70 -12.93 -11.20
CA ARG A 142 8.31 -14.14 -10.67
C ARG A 142 9.68 -14.34 -11.34
N GLN A 143 10.76 -14.12 -10.58
CA GLN A 143 12.14 -14.21 -11.08
C GLN A 143 12.42 -13.33 -12.31
N GLY A 144 11.69 -12.21 -12.43
CA GLY A 144 11.83 -11.25 -13.53
C GLY A 144 12.66 -10.03 -13.10
N ASN A 145 13.71 -9.73 -13.84
CA ASN A 145 14.64 -8.67 -13.50
C ASN A 145 14.67 -7.57 -14.56
N ARG A 146 15.09 -6.37 -14.17
CA ARG A 146 15.25 -5.20 -15.05
C ARG A 146 13.98 -4.84 -15.84
N ASN A 147 12.80 -5.28 -15.35
CA ASN A 147 11.52 -4.93 -15.95
C ASN A 147 11.14 -3.50 -15.59
N ARG A 148 10.37 -2.87 -16.45
CA ARG A 148 9.82 -1.52 -16.27
C ARG A 148 8.30 -1.59 -16.23
N ILE A 149 7.72 -1.25 -15.09
CA ILE A 149 6.27 -1.26 -14.86
C ILE A 149 5.83 0.17 -14.66
N LEU A 150 5.26 0.76 -15.72
CA LEU A 150 5.11 2.20 -15.85
C LEU A 150 3.63 2.58 -16.02
N ASN A 151 3.16 3.55 -15.24
CA ASN A 151 1.87 4.22 -15.42
C ASN A 151 0.65 3.28 -15.52
N ASN A 152 0.72 2.06 -15.02
CA ASN A 152 -0.42 1.15 -15.05
C ASN A 152 -1.44 1.52 -13.98
N ARG A 153 -2.72 1.27 -14.25
CA ARG A 153 -3.80 1.39 -13.30
C ARG A 153 -4.31 0.00 -12.90
N VAL A 154 -4.14 -0.34 -11.64
CA VAL A 154 -4.56 -1.64 -11.08
C VAL A 154 -5.67 -1.39 -10.07
N THR A 155 -6.82 -2.05 -10.28
CA THR A 155 -7.97 -1.96 -9.38
C THR A 155 -8.41 -3.36 -8.95
N GLY A 156 -8.28 -3.66 -7.67
CA GLY A 156 -8.71 -4.95 -7.11
C GLY A 156 -10.23 -5.10 -7.10
N ARG A 157 -10.68 -6.35 -7.00
CA ARG A 157 -12.10 -6.68 -6.86
C ARG A 157 -12.70 -6.06 -5.60
N PRO A 158 -13.99 -5.67 -5.61
CA PRO A 158 -14.70 -5.12 -4.45
C PRO A 158 -14.97 -6.21 -3.40
N ARG A 159 -13.94 -6.60 -2.65
CA ARG A 159 -13.97 -7.63 -1.61
C ARG A 159 -13.48 -7.09 -0.28
N SER A 160 -13.77 -7.83 0.80
CA SER A 160 -13.16 -7.57 2.10
C SER A 160 -11.64 -7.64 1.99
N LEU A 161 -10.93 -6.87 2.81
CA LEU A 161 -9.48 -6.73 2.74
C LEU A 161 -8.74 -8.08 2.82
N ALA A 162 -9.24 -9.00 3.64
CA ALA A 162 -8.66 -10.34 3.80
C ALA A 162 -8.73 -11.20 2.52
N MET A 163 -9.70 -10.94 1.65
CA MET A 163 -9.95 -11.71 0.42
C MET A 163 -9.35 -11.04 -0.82
N ARG A 164 -8.67 -9.90 -0.68
CA ARG A 164 -8.00 -9.22 -1.79
C ARG A 164 -6.64 -9.85 -2.06
N GLY A 165 -6.19 -9.82 -3.30
CA GLY A 165 -4.82 -10.11 -3.69
C GLY A 165 -3.98 -8.85 -3.76
N ASP A 166 -2.68 -9.01 -3.99
CA ASP A 166 -1.72 -7.90 -4.05
C ASP A 166 -1.87 -7.12 -5.37
N GLY A 167 -1.69 -5.82 -5.31
CA GLY A 167 -1.70 -4.98 -6.51
C GLY A 167 -0.49 -5.21 -7.39
N ILE A 168 0.67 -5.35 -6.76
CA ILE A 168 1.88 -5.87 -7.39
C ILE A 168 2.58 -6.80 -6.40
N ARG A 169 3.14 -7.89 -6.90
CA ARG A 169 3.90 -8.86 -6.14
C ARG A 169 5.20 -9.20 -6.86
N LEU A 170 6.32 -8.93 -6.22
CA LEU A 170 7.64 -9.34 -6.67
C LEU A 170 8.10 -10.53 -5.83
N TRP A 171 8.59 -11.55 -6.50
CA TRP A 171 9.20 -12.74 -5.89
C TRP A 171 10.52 -13.04 -6.57
N ASN A 172 11.64 -12.99 -5.83
CA ASN A 172 12.99 -13.21 -6.36
C ASN A 172 13.28 -12.34 -7.61
N SER A 173 12.88 -11.05 -7.59
CA SER A 173 12.92 -10.17 -8.75
C SER A 173 13.65 -8.87 -8.41
N ARG A 174 14.72 -8.54 -9.12
CA ARG A 174 15.61 -7.42 -8.78
C ARG A 174 15.82 -6.45 -9.92
N ASN A 175 16.32 -5.26 -9.57
CA ASN A 175 16.63 -4.19 -10.52
C ASN A 175 15.45 -3.74 -11.38
N ASN A 176 14.20 -3.91 -10.90
CA ASN A 176 13.01 -3.46 -11.60
C ASN A 176 12.68 -2.01 -11.27
N LEU A 177 12.08 -1.32 -12.20
CA LEU A 177 11.53 0.02 -12.02
C LEU A 177 10.00 -0.04 -12.02
N ILE A 178 9.40 0.28 -10.87
CA ILE A 178 7.95 0.38 -10.69
C ILE A 178 7.63 1.88 -10.51
N ARG A 179 7.13 2.54 -11.57
CA ARG A 179 6.97 3.99 -11.55
C ARG A 179 5.61 4.46 -12.04
N GLY A 180 5.05 5.45 -11.35
CA GLY A 180 3.86 6.18 -11.79
C GLY A 180 2.58 5.37 -11.76
N ASN A 181 2.60 4.15 -11.22
CA ASN A 181 1.43 3.27 -11.20
C ASN A 181 0.41 3.70 -10.15
N ARG A 182 -0.85 3.37 -10.41
CA ARG A 182 -1.96 3.62 -9.51
C ARG A 182 -2.61 2.31 -9.09
N PHE A 183 -2.68 2.08 -7.78
CA PHE A 183 -3.25 0.89 -7.16
C PHE A 183 -4.41 1.29 -6.26
N GLU A 184 -5.57 0.67 -6.45
CA GLU A 184 -6.77 0.91 -5.65
C GLU A 184 -7.42 -0.40 -5.25
N ARG A 185 -7.90 -0.51 -4.01
CA ARG A 185 -8.60 -1.69 -3.48
C ARG A 185 -7.84 -2.99 -3.66
N VAL A 186 -6.53 -2.92 -3.48
CA VAL A 186 -5.64 -4.09 -3.47
C VAL A 186 -5.27 -4.43 -2.02
N ARG A 187 -4.73 -5.62 -1.78
CA ARG A 187 -4.28 -5.97 -0.44
C ARG A 187 -2.98 -5.25 -0.11
N ASP A 188 -1.92 -5.53 -0.84
CA ASP A 188 -0.57 -5.02 -0.60
C ASP A 188 0.16 -4.67 -1.92
N LEU A 189 1.25 -3.89 -1.81
CA LEU A 189 2.36 -3.95 -2.76
C LEU A 189 3.46 -4.77 -2.11
N ALA A 190 3.69 -6.00 -2.55
CA ALA A 190 4.53 -6.99 -1.90
C ALA A 190 5.88 -7.19 -2.62
N PHE A 191 6.98 -7.05 -1.89
CA PHE A 191 8.34 -7.25 -2.35
C PHE A 191 9.01 -8.29 -1.45
N THR A 192 9.24 -9.51 -1.98
CA THR A 192 9.82 -10.61 -1.21
C THR A 192 11.05 -11.15 -1.92
N ASN A 193 12.17 -11.26 -1.21
CA ASN A 193 13.48 -11.66 -1.74
C ASN A 193 13.84 -10.88 -3.03
N SER A 194 13.52 -9.60 -3.06
CA SER A 194 13.55 -8.78 -4.27
C SER A 194 14.37 -7.50 -4.03
N PRO A 195 15.70 -7.60 -3.95
CA PRO A 195 16.59 -6.46 -3.69
C PRO A 195 16.70 -5.52 -4.89
N ASP A 196 17.30 -4.35 -4.65
CA ASP A 196 17.76 -3.40 -5.68
C ASP A 196 16.64 -2.87 -6.61
N ASN A 197 15.38 -2.91 -6.18
CA ASN A 197 14.26 -2.38 -6.95
C ASN A 197 14.02 -0.90 -6.64
N ARG A 198 13.48 -0.17 -7.61
CA ARG A 198 13.11 1.23 -7.51
C ARG A 198 11.60 1.39 -7.61
N ILE A 199 10.98 1.91 -6.56
CA ILE A 199 9.52 2.10 -6.44
C ILE A 199 9.27 3.62 -6.34
N VAL A 200 8.89 4.23 -7.46
CA VAL A 200 8.94 5.69 -7.61
C VAL A 200 7.59 6.26 -8.04
N GLU A 201 7.15 7.32 -7.38
CA GLU A 201 5.97 8.12 -7.78
C GLU A 201 4.67 7.31 -7.93
N ASN A 202 4.54 6.16 -7.27
CA ASN A 202 3.32 5.38 -7.32
C ASN A 202 2.27 5.94 -6.34
N ARG A 203 1.00 5.62 -6.60
CA ARG A 203 -0.12 5.95 -5.73
C ARG A 203 -0.84 4.68 -5.30
N LEU A 204 -1.02 4.52 -4.00
CA LEU A 204 -1.81 3.44 -3.41
C LEU A 204 -2.89 4.01 -2.52
N LYS A 205 -4.10 3.51 -2.67
CA LYS A 205 -5.24 3.82 -1.80
C LYS A 205 -6.04 2.57 -1.48
N ASP A 206 -6.47 2.45 -0.22
CA ASP A 206 -7.35 1.38 0.26
C ASP A 206 -6.72 -0.01 0.18
N GLY A 207 -5.75 -0.25 1.10
CA GLY A 207 -5.01 -1.50 1.22
C GLY A 207 -4.74 -1.91 2.66
N ARG A 208 -4.09 -3.07 2.85
CA ARG A 208 -3.59 -3.51 4.15
C ARG A 208 -2.22 -2.89 4.42
N TYR A 209 -1.22 -3.26 3.63
CA TYR A 209 0.09 -2.63 3.62
C TYR A 209 0.25 -1.80 2.35
N GLY A 210 0.61 -0.54 2.51
CA GLY A 210 0.99 0.29 1.37
C GLY A 210 2.14 -0.33 0.60
N MET A 211 3.19 -0.72 1.32
CA MET A 211 4.28 -1.54 0.81
C MET A 211 4.70 -2.53 1.89
N GLN A 212 4.84 -3.80 1.52
CA GLN A 212 5.39 -4.86 2.34
C GLN A 212 6.73 -5.30 1.73
N ILE A 213 7.81 -4.98 2.41
CA ILE A 213 9.19 -5.24 1.98
C ILE A 213 9.78 -6.30 2.91
N VAL A 214 10.06 -7.50 2.39
CA VAL A 214 10.52 -8.65 3.19
C VAL A 214 11.74 -9.26 2.53
N PHE A 215 12.85 -9.39 3.26
CA PHE A 215 14.13 -9.90 2.76
C PHE A 215 14.55 -9.22 1.45
N SER A 216 14.34 -7.90 1.35
CA SER A 216 14.52 -7.13 0.13
C SER A 216 15.38 -5.89 0.40
N PRO A 217 16.70 -6.04 0.57
CA PRO A 217 17.58 -4.92 0.87
C PRO A 217 17.79 -3.97 -0.31
N ARG A 218 18.29 -2.77 -0.03
CA ARG A 218 18.70 -1.75 -1.00
C ARG A 218 17.60 -1.31 -1.96
N LEU A 219 16.34 -1.28 -1.51
CA LEU A 219 15.27 -0.67 -2.29
C LEU A 219 15.32 0.85 -2.18
N GLU A 220 15.05 1.50 -3.30
CA GLU A 220 14.73 2.92 -3.35
C GLU A 220 13.21 3.10 -3.46
N VAL A 221 12.61 3.73 -2.45
CA VAL A 221 11.19 4.04 -2.38
C VAL A 221 11.05 5.56 -2.33
N SER A 222 10.69 6.19 -3.44
CA SER A 222 10.73 7.66 -3.52
C SER A 222 9.50 8.27 -4.16
N GLY A 223 9.03 9.39 -3.59
CA GLY A 223 7.91 10.18 -4.15
C GLY A 223 6.55 9.47 -4.16
N ASN A 224 6.38 8.34 -3.47
CA ASN A 224 5.12 7.61 -3.48
C ASN A 224 4.08 8.26 -2.58
N ARG A 225 2.80 8.06 -2.90
CA ARG A 225 1.66 8.50 -2.11
C ARG A 225 0.82 7.30 -1.67
N ILE A 226 0.77 7.08 -0.37
CA ILE A 226 0.08 5.95 0.26
C ILE A 226 -0.98 6.51 1.20
N SER A 227 -2.20 6.02 1.11
CA SER A 227 -3.29 6.49 1.98
C SER A 227 -4.34 5.43 2.25
N HIS A 228 -5.00 5.54 3.41
CA HIS A 228 -6.09 4.65 3.82
C HIS A 228 -5.66 3.18 3.80
N THR A 229 -4.53 2.90 4.43
CA THR A 229 -3.99 1.55 4.63
C THR A 229 -3.95 1.23 6.12
N ALA A 230 -3.91 -0.05 6.48
CA ALA A 230 -3.70 -0.41 7.89
C ALA A 230 -2.29 0.00 8.35
N THR A 231 -1.27 -0.26 7.52
CA THR A 231 0.11 0.22 7.68
C THR A 231 0.60 0.82 6.36
N GLY A 232 1.37 1.90 6.41
CA GLY A 232 1.90 2.53 5.21
C GLY A 232 2.99 1.70 4.55
N ILE A 233 4.23 1.81 5.01
CA ILE A 233 5.38 1.05 4.52
C ILE A 233 5.89 0.19 5.66
N VAL A 234 6.06 -1.11 5.46
CA VAL A 234 6.68 -2.02 6.43
C VAL A 234 7.87 -2.72 5.81
N ALA A 235 9.02 -2.60 6.46
CA ALA A 235 10.27 -3.27 6.13
C ALA A 235 10.56 -4.34 7.19
N LEU A 236 10.76 -5.59 6.74
CA LEU A 236 11.12 -6.73 7.58
C LEU A 236 12.39 -7.36 7.00
N TYR A 237 13.43 -7.53 7.82
CA TYR A 237 14.70 -8.15 7.42
C TYR A 237 15.27 -7.55 6.12
N SER A 238 15.17 -6.22 5.97
CA SER A 238 15.49 -5.52 4.73
C SER A 238 16.36 -4.30 5.00
N PRO A 239 17.68 -4.46 5.14
CA PRO A 239 18.58 -3.36 5.43
C PRO A 239 18.85 -2.47 4.21
N ASN A 240 19.49 -1.32 4.46
CA ASN A 240 19.94 -0.36 3.44
C ASN A 240 18.81 0.19 2.55
N LEU A 241 17.63 0.43 3.12
CA LEU A 241 16.53 1.05 2.39
C LEU A 241 16.69 2.58 2.30
N VAL A 242 16.30 3.14 1.17
CA VAL A 242 16.19 4.58 0.98
C VAL A 242 14.72 4.96 0.80
N LEU A 243 14.11 5.57 1.81
CA LEU A 243 12.74 6.07 1.78
C LEU A 243 12.78 7.60 1.68
N ARG A 244 12.50 8.15 0.48
CA ARG A 244 12.67 9.59 0.25
C ARG A 244 11.41 10.25 -0.32
N GLY A 245 11.00 11.36 0.29
CA GLY A 245 9.94 12.23 -0.24
C GLY A 245 8.58 11.54 -0.40
N ASN A 246 8.32 10.46 0.34
CA ASN A 246 7.04 9.78 0.30
C ASN A 246 6.01 10.49 1.18
N ARG A 247 4.75 10.42 0.81
CA ARG A 247 3.64 10.84 1.65
C ARG A 247 2.83 9.63 2.09
N VAL A 248 2.75 9.41 3.39
CA VAL A 248 1.92 8.37 4.01
C VAL A 248 0.86 9.02 4.88
N ALA A 249 -0.40 8.70 4.65
CA ALA A 249 -1.50 9.30 5.38
C ALA A 249 -2.60 8.27 5.74
N HIS A 250 -3.22 8.47 6.91
CA HIS A 250 -4.34 7.64 7.39
C HIS A 250 -4.01 6.15 7.50
N ALA A 251 -2.85 5.82 8.08
CA ALA A 251 -2.48 4.45 8.47
C ALA A 251 -2.79 4.24 9.95
N LEU A 252 -4.06 3.86 10.26
CA LEU A 252 -4.60 3.91 11.63
C LEU A 252 -4.74 2.55 12.32
N ALA A 253 -4.72 1.44 11.58
CA ALA A 253 -5.11 0.12 12.08
C ALA A 253 -3.98 -0.91 12.09
N GLY A 254 -2.74 -0.49 12.21
CA GLY A 254 -1.60 -1.40 12.14
C GLY A 254 -0.36 -0.85 12.84
N GLY A 255 0.80 -1.11 12.30
CA GLY A 255 2.07 -0.65 12.86
C GLY A 255 2.32 0.85 12.69
N GLY A 256 1.65 1.53 11.75
CA GLY A 256 1.82 2.97 11.54
C GLY A 256 2.17 3.37 10.11
N GLY A 257 2.71 4.57 9.95
CA GLY A 257 3.08 5.15 8.65
C GLY A 257 4.28 4.44 8.02
N ILE A 258 5.42 4.44 8.71
CA ILE A 258 6.63 3.70 8.31
C ILE A 258 7.05 2.80 9.47
N VAL A 259 7.36 1.55 9.17
CA VAL A 259 7.75 0.52 10.15
C VAL A 259 9.03 -0.16 9.69
N PHE A 260 10.05 -0.11 10.52
CA PHE A 260 11.26 -0.92 10.40
C PHE A 260 11.22 -2.00 11.47
N LYS A 261 11.28 -3.26 11.03
CA LYS A 261 11.35 -4.42 11.90
C LYS A 261 12.50 -5.30 11.47
N GLU A 262 13.43 -5.58 12.37
CA GLU A 262 14.64 -6.36 12.06
C GLU A 262 15.34 -5.83 10.78
N SER A 263 15.32 -4.51 10.59
CA SER A 263 15.84 -3.83 9.39
C SER A 263 16.60 -2.59 9.81
N ASP A 264 17.81 -2.43 9.31
CA ASP A 264 18.77 -1.40 9.73
C ASP A 264 19.43 -0.68 8.54
N ASP A 265 20.43 0.17 8.84
CA ASP A 265 21.22 0.91 7.83
C ASP A 265 20.38 1.61 6.76
N GLY A 266 19.26 2.21 7.17
CA GLY A 266 18.34 2.87 6.27
C GLY A 266 18.40 4.40 6.30
N LEU A 267 17.98 5.03 5.22
CA LEU A 267 17.76 6.46 5.11
C LEU A 267 16.25 6.77 4.97
N VAL A 268 15.71 7.53 5.91
CA VAL A 268 14.33 8.05 5.89
C VAL A 268 14.42 9.57 5.76
N GLU A 269 14.21 10.12 4.57
CA GLU A 269 14.51 11.52 4.28
C GLU A 269 13.35 12.24 3.60
N GLY A 270 12.99 13.41 4.12
CA GLY A 270 12.01 14.31 3.48
C GLY A 270 10.60 13.72 3.32
N ASN A 271 10.25 12.70 4.07
CA ASN A 271 8.92 12.09 3.99
C ASN A 271 7.90 12.91 4.81
N GLU A 272 6.64 12.84 4.40
CA GLU A 272 5.51 13.39 5.11
C GLU A 272 4.62 12.25 5.63
N ILE A 273 4.53 12.10 6.94
CA ILE A 273 3.75 11.05 7.60
C ILE A 273 2.71 11.73 8.49
N VAL A 274 1.43 11.60 8.11
CA VAL A 274 0.36 12.37 8.72
C VAL A 274 -0.89 11.52 9.02
N HIS A 275 -1.56 11.82 10.14
CA HIS A 275 -2.78 11.14 10.55
C HIS A 275 -2.63 9.61 10.62
N CYS A 276 -1.51 9.14 11.16
CA CYS A 276 -1.23 7.73 11.37
C CYS A 276 -1.30 7.37 12.87
N ALA A 277 -1.46 6.09 13.19
CA ALA A 277 -1.36 5.63 14.58
C ALA A 277 0.05 5.90 15.12
N VAL A 278 1.08 5.55 14.37
CA VAL A 278 2.48 5.89 14.64
C VAL A 278 3.08 6.46 13.36
N GLY A 279 3.83 7.54 13.45
CA GLY A 279 4.52 8.09 12.29
C GLY A 279 5.63 7.16 11.81
N LEU A 280 6.64 6.94 12.64
CA LEU A 280 7.73 6.00 12.42
C LEU A 280 7.81 5.01 13.60
N LEU A 281 7.76 3.72 13.33
CA LEU A 281 8.01 2.67 14.31
C LEU A 281 9.32 1.96 13.97
N VAL A 282 10.20 1.85 14.96
CA VAL A 282 11.46 1.10 14.88
C VAL A 282 11.40 -0.04 15.89
N ASP A 283 11.48 -1.27 15.41
CA ASP A 283 11.43 -2.49 16.21
C ASP A 283 12.77 -3.23 16.06
N ALA A 284 13.38 -3.50 17.17
CA ALA A 284 14.65 -4.18 17.42
C ALA A 284 15.39 -4.69 16.16
N PRO A 285 16.39 -3.97 15.63
CA PRO A 285 17.25 -4.52 14.61
C PRO A 285 18.13 -5.65 15.18
N PRO A 286 18.56 -6.59 14.33
CA PRO A 286 19.50 -7.63 14.75
C PRO A 286 20.85 -7.02 15.16
N GLU A 287 21.56 -7.66 16.07
CA GLU A 287 22.93 -7.24 16.39
C GLU A 287 23.97 -7.74 15.34
N PRO A 288 24.98 -6.93 14.97
CA PRO A 288 25.20 -5.54 15.40
C PRO A 288 24.15 -4.58 14.84
N ILE A 289 23.73 -3.61 15.66
CA ILE A 289 22.69 -2.65 15.33
C ILE A 289 23.20 -1.70 14.26
N GLY A 290 22.60 -1.74 13.06
CA GLY A 290 22.81 -0.74 12.02
C GLY A 290 22.06 0.56 12.33
N VAL A 291 22.48 1.65 11.71
CA VAL A 291 22.03 3.00 12.02
C VAL A 291 20.96 3.46 11.01
N LEU A 292 19.76 3.75 11.49
CA LEU A 292 18.78 4.51 10.72
C LEU A 292 19.11 6.00 10.79
N THR A 293 19.19 6.64 9.63
CA THR A 293 19.26 8.10 9.51
C THR A 293 17.87 8.62 9.11
N VAL A 294 17.25 9.37 10.02
CA VAL A 294 15.91 9.92 9.87
C VAL A 294 16.03 11.43 9.83
N ARG A 295 15.93 12.04 8.65
CA ARG A 295 16.20 13.48 8.53
C ARG A 295 15.22 14.23 7.63
N GLY A 296 14.91 15.46 8.01
CA GLY A 296 14.07 16.35 7.21
C GLY A 296 12.64 15.87 7.01
N ASN A 297 12.16 14.91 7.82
CA ASN A 297 10.80 14.39 7.71
C ASN A 297 9.80 15.27 8.47
N ARG A 298 8.55 15.18 8.09
CA ARG A 298 7.42 15.78 8.77
C ARG A 298 6.54 14.69 9.37
N PHE A 299 6.51 14.61 10.69
CA PHE A 299 5.59 13.75 11.46
C PHE A 299 4.50 14.64 12.06
N ALA A 300 3.27 14.58 11.52
CA ALA A 300 2.24 15.50 11.94
C ALA A 300 0.88 14.82 12.20
N HIS A 301 0.20 15.26 13.25
CA HIS A 301 -1.15 14.80 13.61
C HIS A 301 -1.26 13.28 13.77
N ASN A 302 -0.17 12.62 14.17
CA ASN A 302 -0.17 11.19 14.47
C ASN A 302 -0.53 10.98 15.97
N VAL A 303 -0.92 9.75 16.34
CA VAL A 303 -1.07 9.44 17.77
C VAL A 303 0.31 9.42 18.42
N ALA A 304 1.33 8.78 17.80
CA ALA A 304 2.72 8.93 18.18
C ALA A 304 3.53 9.40 16.96
N GLY A 305 4.43 10.37 17.14
CA GLY A 305 5.33 10.80 16.07
C GLY A 305 6.32 9.70 15.72
N VAL A 306 7.10 9.24 16.71
CA VAL A 306 8.03 8.12 16.59
C VAL A 306 7.83 7.15 17.76
N HIS A 307 8.00 5.87 17.51
CA HIS A 307 7.96 4.81 18.53
C HIS A 307 9.17 3.88 18.40
N PHE A 308 9.90 3.67 19.51
CA PHE A 308 10.99 2.70 19.60
C PHE A 308 10.56 1.49 20.43
N TYR A 309 10.74 0.31 19.88
CA TYR A 309 10.34 -0.94 20.50
C TYR A 309 11.56 -1.80 20.84
N GLY A 310 11.86 -1.91 22.15
CA GLY A 310 12.76 -2.94 22.68
C GLY A 310 14.27 -2.72 22.50
N GLU A 311 14.73 -1.69 21.78
CA GLU A 311 16.14 -1.45 21.49
C GLU A 311 16.71 -0.20 22.18
N LYS A 312 18.04 -0.15 22.38
CA LYS A 312 18.71 1.04 22.94
C LYS A 312 18.81 2.20 21.96
N GLY A 313 18.78 1.94 20.65
CA GLY A 313 18.84 2.94 19.61
C GLY A 313 20.20 3.04 18.93
N GLY A 314 20.79 4.24 18.90
CA GLY A 314 21.98 4.58 18.10
C GLY A 314 21.60 5.22 16.77
N HIS A 315 20.31 5.43 16.51
CA HIS A 315 19.81 6.08 15.31
C HIS A 315 19.98 7.60 15.36
N ARG A 316 19.97 8.24 14.20
CA ARG A 316 20.09 9.68 14.07
C ARG A 316 18.79 10.29 13.58
N LEU A 317 18.20 11.17 14.38
CA LEU A 317 16.98 11.90 14.07
C LEU A 317 17.29 13.40 13.96
N GLU A 318 17.49 13.86 12.74
CA GLU A 318 18.04 15.18 12.48
C GLU A 318 17.11 16.05 11.63
N ASN A 319 16.92 17.31 12.01
CA ASN A 319 16.17 18.29 11.22
C ASN A 319 14.76 17.85 10.84
N ASN A 320 14.10 17.00 11.64
CA ASN A 320 12.71 16.60 11.42
C ASN A 320 11.75 17.65 12.03
N ARG A 321 10.51 17.58 11.62
CA ARG A 321 9.42 18.40 12.16
C ARG A 321 8.39 17.50 12.83
N PHE A 322 8.19 17.69 14.12
CA PHE A 322 7.20 17.01 14.93
C PHE A 322 6.05 17.98 15.24
N GLU A 323 4.93 17.81 14.55
CA GLU A 323 3.85 18.80 14.57
C GLU A 323 2.54 18.18 15.07
N HIS A 324 2.09 18.64 16.23
CA HIS A 324 0.76 18.30 16.77
C HIS A 324 0.47 16.80 16.83
N ASN A 325 1.50 15.97 17.06
CA ASN A 325 1.27 14.57 17.41
C ASN A 325 0.73 14.53 18.85
N LEU A 326 -0.08 13.56 19.18
CA LEU A 326 -0.59 13.44 20.54
C LEU A 326 0.56 13.14 21.53
N THR A 327 1.58 12.37 21.08
CA THR A 327 2.86 12.20 21.76
C THR A 327 3.96 12.28 20.69
N GLN A 328 5.03 13.05 20.92
CA GLN A 328 6.09 13.20 19.92
C GLN A 328 6.94 11.93 19.81
N VAL A 329 7.37 11.39 20.94
CA VAL A 329 8.19 10.18 21.01
C VAL A 329 7.63 9.25 22.08
N THR A 330 7.52 7.96 21.75
CA THR A 330 7.11 6.91 22.67
C THR A 330 8.10 5.75 22.65
N VAL A 331 8.21 5.01 23.76
CA VAL A 331 9.06 3.84 23.90
C VAL A 331 8.27 2.69 24.54
N SER A 332 8.60 1.44 24.20
CA SER A 332 7.92 0.27 24.78
C SER A 332 8.50 -0.16 26.14
N ALA A 333 9.74 0.22 26.45
CA ALA A 333 10.43 -0.14 27.69
C ALA A 333 11.35 0.99 28.14
N ALA A 334 11.66 1.03 29.42
CA ALA A 334 12.64 1.96 29.96
C ALA A 334 14.02 1.71 29.29
N GLY A 335 14.63 2.79 28.78
CA GLY A 335 15.91 2.73 28.08
C GLY A 335 15.82 2.41 26.58
N ALA A 336 14.65 2.06 26.03
CA ALA A 336 14.50 1.95 24.59
C ALA A 336 14.72 3.33 23.93
N GLY A 337 15.53 3.37 22.89
CA GLY A 337 15.86 4.61 22.18
C GLY A 337 16.79 5.57 22.94
N SER A 338 17.37 5.19 24.08
CA SER A 338 18.22 6.06 24.92
C SER A 338 19.47 6.55 24.20
N ASP A 339 20.01 5.74 23.29
CA ASP A 339 21.26 6.01 22.58
C ASP A 339 21.04 6.76 21.25
N ASN A 340 19.80 7.13 20.95
CA ASN A 340 19.48 7.89 19.75
C ASN A 340 20.01 9.33 19.83
N VAL A 341 20.52 9.81 18.71
CA VAL A 341 21.00 11.18 18.55
C VAL A 341 19.88 12.04 17.97
N TRP A 342 19.47 13.06 18.71
CA TRP A 342 18.48 14.04 18.32
C TRP A 342 19.14 15.39 18.12
N ARG A 343 18.98 15.98 16.93
CA ARG A 343 19.62 17.26 16.63
C ARG A 343 18.83 18.08 15.62
N GLY A 344 18.59 19.33 15.95
CA GLY A 344 18.03 20.31 15.02
C GLY A 344 16.57 20.04 14.65
N ASN A 345 15.82 19.25 15.44
CA ASN A 345 14.43 19.00 15.14
C ASN A 345 13.53 20.16 15.59
N ALA A 346 12.44 20.39 14.88
CA ALA A 346 11.43 21.37 15.25
C ALA A 346 10.27 20.63 15.94
N TRP A 347 9.92 21.06 17.15
CA TRP A 347 8.92 20.43 18.01
C TRP A 347 7.76 21.38 18.28
N SER A 348 6.54 20.91 18.10
CA SER A 348 5.35 21.76 18.32
C SER A 348 5.09 22.10 19.79
N ASP A 349 5.67 21.34 20.70
CA ASP A 349 5.57 21.49 22.15
C ASP A 349 6.85 22.08 22.80
N TYR A 350 7.84 22.50 22.00
CA TYR A 350 9.02 23.19 22.50
C TYR A 350 8.62 24.57 23.07
N GLN A 351 9.05 24.85 24.30
CA GLN A 351 8.74 26.07 25.04
C GLN A 351 9.99 26.93 25.36
N GLY A 352 11.13 26.61 24.76
CA GLY A 352 12.37 27.36 24.96
C GLY A 352 12.43 28.67 24.19
N PHE A 353 13.49 29.41 24.40
CA PHE A 353 13.76 30.73 23.81
C PHE A 353 14.93 30.66 22.87
N ASP A 354 15.01 31.60 21.95
CA ASP A 354 16.13 31.88 21.07
C ASP A 354 16.51 33.36 21.35
N ARG A 355 17.55 33.58 22.13
CA ARG A 355 17.96 34.91 22.57
C ARG A 355 18.89 35.59 21.61
N ASP A 356 19.68 34.82 20.89
CA ASP A 356 20.66 35.33 19.92
C ASP A 356 20.12 35.42 18.50
N GLY A 357 18.92 34.88 18.25
CA GLY A 357 18.21 35.00 16.98
C GLY A 357 18.74 34.10 15.86
N ASP A 358 19.47 33.02 16.18
CA ASP A 358 20.07 32.11 15.22
C ASP A 358 19.04 31.03 14.70
N GLY A 359 17.86 30.96 15.30
CA GLY A 359 16.80 30.03 14.97
C GLY A 359 16.90 28.70 15.72
N ILE A 360 17.85 28.56 16.64
CA ILE A 360 18.03 27.41 17.52
C ILE A 360 17.63 27.83 18.94
N GLY A 361 16.98 26.95 19.66
CA GLY A 361 16.62 27.25 21.05
C GLY A 361 17.82 27.10 21.98
N ASP A 362 18.01 28.08 22.85
CA ASP A 362 19.10 28.12 23.85
C ASP A 362 19.01 27.00 24.91
N THR A 363 17.88 26.36 25.02
CA THR A 363 17.68 25.25 25.96
C THR A 363 17.32 23.96 25.22
N PRO A 364 17.90 22.83 25.60
CA PRO A 364 17.55 21.55 24.99
C PRO A 364 16.05 21.24 25.13
N HIS A 365 15.47 20.59 24.13
CA HIS A 365 14.15 19.97 24.26
C HIS A 365 14.31 18.58 24.83
N GLU A 366 13.70 18.34 25.98
CA GLU A 366 13.74 17.06 26.66
C GLU A 366 12.36 16.43 26.73
N ILE A 367 12.24 15.18 26.29
CA ILE A 367 11.04 14.35 26.40
C ILE A 367 11.27 13.34 27.50
N ARG A 368 10.45 13.41 28.54
CA ARG A 368 10.55 12.58 29.72
C ARG A 368 9.28 11.75 29.92
N LEU A 369 9.43 10.53 30.41
CA LEU A 369 8.30 9.68 30.83
C LEU A 369 7.72 10.18 32.15
N TYR A 370 6.74 11.06 32.08
CA TYR A 370 5.90 11.42 33.23
C TYR A 370 4.64 10.55 33.27
N ALA A 371 3.48 11.19 33.26
CA ALA A 371 2.17 10.52 33.10
C ALA A 371 2.07 9.66 31.82
N ASP A 372 2.97 9.83 30.87
CA ASP A 372 3.07 9.02 29.64
C ASP A 372 3.18 7.51 29.93
N ARG A 373 3.73 7.12 31.07
CA ARG A 373 3.71 5.71 31.52
C ARG A 373 2.28 5.19 31.67
N ILE A 374 1.38 6.02 32.20
CA ILE A 374 -0.06 5.66 32.34
C ILE A 374 -0.68 5.48 30.95
N TRP A 375 -0.31 6.34 29.99
CA TRP A 375 -0.83 6.29 28.63
C TRP A 375 -0.30 5.10 27.83
N MET A 376 0.92 4.66 28.11
CA MET A 376 1.52 3.49 27.48
C MET A 376 0.89 2.19 27.99
N GLU A 377 0.60 2.14 29.29
CA GLU A 377 -0.05 0.97 29.95
C GLU A 377 -1.58 0.95 29.69
N LEU A 378 -2.21 2.12 29.58
CA LEU A 378 -3.65 2.28 29.39
C LEU A 378 -3.97 3.24 28.23
N PRO A 379 -3.83 2.84 26.97
CA PRO A 379 -4.05 3.71 25.81
C PRO A 379 -5.43 4.41 25.79
N LYS A 380 -6.45 3.77 26.37
CA LYS A 380 -7.80 4.36 26.49
C LYS A 380 -7.87 5.54 27.46
N ALA A 381 -6.99 5.57 28.47
CA ALA A 381 -6.93 6.68 29.41
C ALA A 381 -6.41 7.98 28.77
N LYS A 382 -5.77 7.89 27.62
CA LYS A 382 -5.27 9.00 26.82
C LYS A 382 -6.37 9.97 26.35
N PHE A 383 -7.62 9.52 26.30
CA PHE A 383 -8.79 10.40 26.09
C PHE A 383 -8.88 11.51 27.13
N PHE A 384 -8.34 11.29 28.32
CA PHE A 384 -8.32 12.24 29.43
C PHE A 384 -7.03 13.06 29.53
N ALA A 385 -6.07 12.91 28.59
CA ALA A 385 -4.74 13.54 28.65
C ALA A 385 -4.81 15.06 28.82
N ASN A 386 -5.80 15.72 28.22
CA ASN A 386 -6.00 17.16 28.32
C ASN A 386 -7.04 17.54 29.39
N SER A 387 -7.37 16.63 30.33
CA SER A 387 -8.29 16.98 31.41
C SER A 387 -7.55 17.81 32.47
N PRO A 388 -8.20 18.78 33.12
CA PRO A 388 -7.58 19.62 34.15
C PRO A 388 -6.92 18.82 35.29
N ALA A 389 -7.43 17.63 35.58
CA ALA A 389 -6.87 16.76 36.62
C ALA A 389 -5.50 16.18 36.21
N PHE A 390 -5.33 15.80 34.95
CA PHE A 390 -4.07 15.28 34.47
C PHE A 390 -3.06 16.38 34.17
N GLU A 391 -3.49 17.54 33.69
CA GLU A 391 -2.60 18.71 33.57
C GLU A 391 -2.09 19.19 34.93
N LEU A 392 -2.94 19.14 35.96
CA LEU A 392 -2.52 19.43 37.33
C LEU A 392 -1.54 18.39 37.86
N LEU A 393 -1.75 17.12 37.57
CA LEU A 393 -0.85 16.01 37.93
C LEU A 393 0.52 16.18 37.27
N ASP A 394 0.56 16.44 35.97
CA ASP A 394 1.78 16.72 35.21
C ASP A 394 2.51 17.96 35.72
N PHE A 395 1.76 19.04 36.05
CA PHE A 395 2.32 20.25 36.66
C PHE A 395 2.90 19.98 38.06
N LEU A 396 2.20 19.21 38.90
CA LEU A 396 2.69 18.86 40.23
C LEU A 396 3.92 17.95 40.15
N GLU A 397 3.96 17.03 39.20
CA GLU A 397 5.10 16.14 38.99
C GLU A 397 6.34 16.90 38.47
N ARG A 398 6.13 17.98 37.67
CA ARG A 398 7.20 18.90 37.25
C ARG A 398 7.73 19.75 38.41
N LEU A 399 6.87 20.15 39.35
CA LEU A 399 7.26 20.96 40.52
C LEU A 399 7.94 20.15 41.63
N ALA A 400 7.49 18.93 41.84
CA ALA A 400 8.02 18.05 42.87
C ALA A 400 7.95 16.60 42.37
N PRO A 401 8.97 16.17 41.60
CA PRO A 401 8.96 14.84 41.00
C PRO A 401 8.93 13.77 42.09
N PHE A 402 7.81 13.09 42.22
CA PHE A 402 7.63 11.94 43.10
C PHE A 402 8.36 10.70 42.57
N SER A 403 8.72 10.71 41.28
CA SER A 403 9.54 9.73 40.60
C SER A 403 10.63 10.44 39.81
N ALA A 404 11.76 9.79 39.54
CA ALA A 404 12.75 10.28 38.59
C ALA A 404 12.29 9.88 37.17
N PRO A 405 11.64 10.75 36.40
CA PRO A 405 11.14 10.38 35.11
C PRO A 405 12.29 10.07 34.17
N ALA A 406 12.21 8.90 33.51
CA ALA A 406 13.24 8.49 32.55
C ALA A 406 13.29 9.47 31.36
N LEU A 407 14.47 9.94 31.01
CA LEU A 407 14.70 10.71 29.79
C LEU A 407 14.58 9.79 28.58
N ILE A 408 13.68 10.10 27.63
CA ILE A 408 13.49 9.33 26.38
C ILE A 408 14.30 9.95 25.26
N ALA A 409 14.22 11.27 25.12
CA ALA A 409 14.85 12.00 24.04
C ALA A 409 15.37 13.35 24.53
N ARG A 410 16.54 13.76 24.03
CA ARG A 410 17.09 15.08 24.25
C ARG A 410 17.64 15.64 22.95
N ASP A 411 16.97 16.66 22.43
CA ASP A 411 17.46 17.44 21.31
C ASP A 411 18.24 18.64 21.85
N SER A 412 19.55 18.66 21.60
CA SER A 412 20.44 19.71 22.12
C SER A 412 20.33 21.02 21.34
N GLU A 413 19.80 20.98 20.13
CA GLU A 413 19.70 22.12 19.22
C GLU A 413 18.28 22.21 18.60
N PRO A 414 17.21 22.32 19.43
CA PRO A 414 15.86 22.34 18.92
C PRO A 414 15.63 23.60 18.09
N ARG A 415 15.01 23.46 16.91
CA ARG A 415 14.71 24.61 16.06
C ARG A 415 13.40 25.26 16.44
N LEU A 416 13.40 26.59 16.45
CA LEU A 416 12.20 27.37 16.59
C LEU A 416 11.36 27.32 15.30
N ARG A 417 10.06 27.38 15.47
CA ARG A 417 9.13 27.56 14.36
C ARG A 417 9.33 28.94 13.74
N ARG A 418 9.66 28.99 12.50
CA ARG A 418 9.43 30.19 11.68
C ARG A 418 8.09 30.11 11.00
#